data_d246e8f7b68f4b9d4a1a221a10475112
#
_entry.id   d246e8f7b68f4b9d4a1a221a10475112
#
_cell.length_a   1.000
_cell.length_b   1.000
_cell.length_c   1.000
_cell.angle_alpha   90.00
_cell.angle_beta   90.00
_cell.angle_gamma   90.00
#
_symmetry.space_group_name_H-M   'P 1'
#
loop_
_entity.id
_entity.type
_entity.pdbx_description
1 polymer ?
#
loop_
_entity_poly.entity_id
_entity_poly.type
_entity_poly.pdbx_seq_one_letter_code
_entity_poly.pdbx_strand_id
1 'polypeptide(L)'
;PMTRPRILINFAITADGKTSTRAKDPAHFTSKLDLHRLLEIRKRADAILVGRGTLEADEMSMTIPAELKPEIQPLRCIVSRGGKFDLSHKVFNTQGGTVHLLSSDPPPEYNPRPYQNAGAIVHQCPLVDFLHRLRTEYNVETLLCEGGGSLVRALAELDAIDEVNLTWATHTIFGGENAPSITGALGPHLPASLEFALTHFEPLDNGEVFLTYERLKTSTT
;
A
#
# COMPACT_ATOMS: atom_id res chain seq x y z
N PRO A 1 -20.92 -10.69 0.95
CA PRO A 1 -19.62 -10.03 0.81
C PRO A 1 -18.60 -10.77 1.68
N MET A 2 -17.42 -11.02 1.14
CA MET A 2 -16.35 -11.66 1.90
C MET A 2 -15.91 -10.74 3.06
N THR A 3 -15.72 -11.31 4.24
CA THR A 3 -15.23 -10.58 5.41
C THR A 3 -13.75 -10.21 5.18
N ARG A 4 -13.43 -8.93 5.09
CA ARG A 4 -12.09 -8.38 4.89
C ARG A 4 -11.88 -7.11 5.74
N PRO A 5 -10.64 -6.63 5.94
CA PRO A 5 -10.39 -5.33 6.53
C PRO A 5 -11.00 -4.19 5.69
N ARG A 6 -11.24 -3.04 6.30
CA ARG A 6 -11.37 -1.77 5.59
C ARG A 6 -10.02 -1.43 4.98
N ILE A 7 -9.96 -1.16 3.68
CA ILE A 7 -8.72 -0.92 2.96
C ILE A 7 -8.59 0.54 2.58
N LEU A 8 -7.55 1.17 3.12
CA LEU A 8 -7.10 2.51 2.79
C LEU A 8 -5.93 2.41 1.83
N ILE A 9 -5.86 3.26 0.82
CA ILE A 9 -4.65 3.45 0.03
C ILE A 9 -4.09 4.85 0.29
N ASN A 10 -2.75 4.98 0.27
CA ASN A 10 -2.06 6.27 0.37
C ASN A 10 -1.04 6.40 -0.74
N PHE A 11 -1.12 7.50 -1.48
CA PHE A 11 -0.22 7.84 -2.58
C PHE A 11 0.05 9.34 -2.65
N ALA A 12 1.23 9.67 -3.17
CA ALA A 12 1.51 10.99 -3.72
C ALA A 12 1.50 10.92 -5.25
N ILE A 13 0.95 11.93 -5.90
CA ILE A 13 0.97 12.07 -7.35
C ILE A 13 1.41 13.46 -7.77
N THR A 14 2.02 13.55 -8.95
CA THR A 14 2.35 14.80 -9.63
C THR A 14 1.13 15.45 -10.25
N ALA A 15 1.29 16.68 -10.80
CA ALA A 15 0.21 17.39 -11.50
C ALA A 15 -0.38 16.59 -12.67
N ASP A 16 0.43 15.75 -13.32
CA ASP A 16 0.03 14.86 -14.42
C ASP A 16 -0.31 13.42 -13.96
N GLY A 17 -0.56 13.21 -12.65
CA GLY A 17 -1.08 11.96 -12.11
C GLY A 17 -0.08 10.82 -12.01
N LYS A 18 1.22 11.11 -11.94
CA LYS A 18 2.28 10.10 -11.86
C LYS A 18 2.75 9.92 -10.42
N THR A 19 3.03 8.66 -10.05
CA THR A 19 3.56 8.32 -8.71
C THR A 19 5.08 8.22 -8.69
N SER A 20 5.72 8.07 -9.85
CA SER A 20 7.16 7.94 -10.02
C SER A 20 7.54 8.27 -11.47
N THR A 21 8.83 8.36 -11.75
CA THR A 21 9.35 8.43 -13.11
C THR A 21 9.24 7.06 -13.80
N ARG A 22 9.48 7.03 -15.11
CA ARG A 22 9.55 5.78 -15.87
C ARG A 22 10.61 4.81 -15.32
N ALA A 23 11.73 5.33 -14.81
CA ALA A 23 12.79 4.54 -14.20
C ALA A 23 12.40 3.95 -12.84
N LYS A 24 11.28 4.39 -12.27
CA LYS A 24 10.77 3.99 -10.93
C LYS A 24 11.75 4.33 -9.81
N ASP A 25 12.59 5.33 -10.01
CA ASP A 25 13.44 5.86 -8.96
C ASP A 25 12.59 6.56 -7.89
N PRO A 26 13.00 6.51 -6.60
CA PRO A 26 12.38 7.29 -5.54
C PRO A 26 12.41 8.77 -5.92
N ALA A 27 11.24 9.34 -6.11
CA ALA A 27 11.17 10.65 -6.76
C ALA A 27 11.07 11.83 -5.79
N HIS A 28 11.18 11.65 -4.49
CA HIS A 28 11.23 12.69 -3.43
C HIS A 28 10.62 14.05 -3.81
N PHE A 29 9.44 14.04 -4.45
CA PHE A 29 8.80 15.24 -4.97
C PHE A 29 7.79 15.86 -4.00
N THR A 30 7.58 15.23 -2.85
CA THR A 30 6.69 15.71 -1.79
C THR A 30 7.46 16.24 -0.59
N SER A 31 6.79 17.01 0.25
CA SER A 31 7.36 17.66 1.42
C SER A 31 7.38 16.74 2.65
N LYS A 32 8.00 17.27 3.74
CA LYS A 32 7.94 16.60 5.06
C LYS A 32 6.51 16.55 5.62
N LEU A 33 5.59 17.42 5.16
CA LEU A 33 4.19 17.40 5.57
C LEU A 33 3.49 16.15 5.04
N ASP A 34 3.81 15.72 3.81
CA ASP A 34 3.32 14.46 3.25
C ASP A 34 3.79 13.25 4.07
N LEU A 35 5.08 13.22 4.45
CA LEU A 35 5.59 12.18 5.35
C LEU A 35 4.87 12.18 6.70
N HIS A 36 4.64 13.35 7.29
CA HIS A 36 3.89 13.47 8.53
C HIS A 36 2.47 12.92 8.38
N ARG A 37 1.77 13.29 7.30
CA ARG A 37 0.45 12.76 6.98
C ARG A 37 0.45 11.24 6.84
N LEU A 38 1.42 10.66 6.12
CA LEU A 38 1.57 9.21 6.01
C LEU A 38 1.65 8.54 7.39
N LEU A 39 2.46 9.09 8.30
CA LEU A 39 2.62 8.54 9.64
C LEU A 39 1.33 8.65 10.48
N GLU A 40 0.55 9.71 10.32
CA GLU A 40 -0.77 9.83 10.95
C GLU A 40 -1.78 8.82 10.37
N ILE A 41 -1.73 8.56 9.06
CA ILE A 41 -2.56 7.52 8.43
C ILE A 41 -2.15 6.12 8.94
N ARG A 42 -0.85 5.85 9.10
CA ARG A 42 -0.35 4.58 9.68
C ARG A 42 -0.88 4.31 11.08
N LYS A 43 -1.07 5.34 11.91
CA LYS A 43 -1.67 5.20 13.26
C LYS A 43 -3.11 4.70 13.23
N ARG A 44 -3.82 4.88 12.12
CA ARG A 44 -5.21 4.43 11.93
C ARG A 44 -5.29 2.98 11.48
N ALA A 45 -4.17 2.34 11.15
CA ALA A 45 -4.12 1.02 10.53
C ALA A 45 -3.57 -0.04 11.50
N ASP A 46 -4.22 -1.19 11.52
CA ASP A 46 -3.75 -2.38 12.24
C ASP A 46 -2.64 -3.10 11.46
N ALA A 47 -2.62 -2.92 10.14
CA ALA A 47 -1.61 -3.51 9.26
C ALA A 47 -1.28 -2.58 8.09
N ILE A 48 -0.03 -2.64 7.62
CA ILE A 48 0.46 -1.97 6.42
C ILE A 48 0.73 -3.03 5.36
N LEU A 49 0.29 -2.79 4.14
CA LEU A 49 0.43 -3.69 2.99
C LEU A 49 1.24 -3.01 1.89
N VAL A 50 2.26 -3.68 1.39
CA VAL A 50 3.11 -3.15 0.31
C VAL A 50 3.53 -4.26 -0.65
N GLY A 51 3.67 -3.93 -1.92
CA GLY A 51 4.29 -4.82 -2.89
C GLY A 51 5.81 -4.87 -2.73
N ARG A 52 6.42 -6.03 -2.96
CA ARG A 52 7.86 -6.22 -2.86
C ARG A 52 8.67 -5.13 -3.58
N GLY A 53 8.30 -4.80 -4.82
CA GLY A 53 9.06 -3.81 -5.60
C GLY A 53 9.08 -2.41 -4.97
N THR A 54 8.01 -1.99 -4.32
CA THR A 54 7.95 -0.71 -3.59
C THR A 54 8.78 -0.79 -2.31
N LEU A 55 8.68 -1.89 -1.56
CA LEU A 55 9.50 -2.12 -0.37
C LEU A 55 11.00 -1.98 -0.67
N GLU A 56 11.44 -2.62 -1.77
CA GLU A 56 12.84 -2.62 -2.21
C GLU A 56 13.30 -1.24 -2.66
N ALA A 57 12.48 -0.54 -3.45
CA ALA A 57 12.81 0.79 -3.98
C ALA A 57 12.94 1.86 -2.87
N ASP A 58 12.06 1.81 -1.88
CA ASP A 58 11.98 2.84 -0.83
C ASP A 58 12.68 2.43 0.47
N GLU A 59 13.31 1.24 0.52
CA GLU A 59 13.99 0.69 1.71
C GLU A 59 13.17 0.83 2.99
N MET A 60 11.88 0.50 2.94
CA MET A 60 10.92 0.75 3.99
C MET A 60 11.14 -0.12 5.23
N SER A 61 10.98 0.46 6.43
CA SER A 61 10.84 -0.30 7.68
C SER A 61 9.39 -0.71 7.96
N MET A 62 8.43 0.03 7.41
CA MET A 62 6.97 -0.12 7.64
C MET A 62 6.60 0.01 9.12
N THR A 63 7.23 0.94 9.82
CA THR A 63 7.01 1.21 11.24
C THR A 63 6.52 2.63 11.47
N ILE A 64 5.98 2.88 12.65
CA ILE A 64 5.67 4.21 13.17
C ILE A 64 6.78 4.58 14.16
N PRO A 65 7.46 5.73 14.00
CA PRO A 65 8.49 6.18 14.91
C PRO A 65 7.99 6.26 16.37
N ALA A 66 8.83 5.88 17.32
CA ALA A 66 8.47 5.84 18.75
C ALA A 66 8.07 7.23 19.31
N GLU A 67 8.61 8.31 18.72
CA GLU A 67 8.28 9.69 19.10
C GLU A 67 6.81 10.02 18.89
N LEU A 68 6.14 9.34 17.95
CA LEU A 68 4.71 9.49 17.68
C LEU A 68 3.84 8.65 18.61
N LYS A 69 4.44 7.91 19.53
CA LYS A 69 3.78 7.13 20.59
C LYS A 69 2.62 6.27 20.05
N PRO A 70 2.84 5.36 19.09
CA PRO A 70 1.81 4.44 18.65
C PRO A 70 1.45 3.51 19.82
N GLU A 71 0.17 3.24 20.01
CA GLU A 71 -0.29 2.26 21.02
C GLU A 71 0.23 0.86 20.66
N ILE A 72 0.14 0.50 19.40
CA ILE A 72 0.61 -0.76 18.83
C ILE A 72 1.28 -0.47 17.47
N GLN A 73 2.37 -1.16 17.18
CA GLN A 73 2.95 -1.15 15.83
C GLN A 73 2.09 -1.99 14.88
N PRO A 74 1.75 -1.47 13.68
CA PRO A 74 0.96 -2.22 12.72
C PRO A 74 1.69 -3.48 12.25
N LEU A 75 0.94 -4.52 11.89
CA LEU A 75 1.47 -5.67 11.17
C LEU A 75 2.08 -5.21 9.84
N ARG A 76 3.15 -5.85 9.40
CA ARG A 76 3.90 -5.48 8.19
C ARG A 76 3.71 -6.56 7.12
N CYS A 77 2.83 -6.30 6.17
CA CYS A 77 2.44 -7.26 5.14
C CYS A 77 3.12 -6.94 3.81
N ILE A 78 3.84 -7.89 3.23
CA ILE A 78 4.57 -7.73 1.97
C ILE A 78 4.07 -8.77 0.97
N VAL A 79 3.73 -8.31 -0.24
CA VAL A 79 3.21 -9.16 -1.31
C VAL A 79 4.27 -9.36 -2.40
N SER A 80 4.51 -10.61 -2.75
CA SER A 80 5.29 -11.01 -3.91
C SER A 80 4.58 -12.15 -4.63
N ARG A 81 4.42 -12.08 -5.95
CA ARG A 81 3.80 -13.18 -6.70
C ARG A 81 4.59 -14.47 -6.50
N GLY A 82 5.88 -14.47 -6.82
CA GLY A 82 6.75 -15.64 -6.74
C GLY A 82 7.37 -15.91 -5.37
N GLY A 83 7.06 -15.12 -4.34
CA GLY A 83 7.52 -15.32 -2.97
C GLY A 83 9.02 -15.09 -2.71
N LYS A 84 9.71 -14.38 -3.59
CA LYS A 84 11.12 -14.01 -3.35
C LYS A 84 11.17 -12.72 -2.56
N PHE A 85 11.85 -12.73 -1.41
CA PHE A 85 12.08 -11.60 -0.54
C PHE A 85 13.55 -11.56 -0.12
N ASP A 86 14.14 -10.38 -0.03
CA ASP A 86 15.51 -10.21 0.44
C ASP A 86 15.49 -9.87 1.95
N LEU A 87 16.00 -10.79 2.76
CA LEU A 87 16.04 -10.65 4.22
C LEU A 87 17.01 -9.55 4.70
N SER A 88 17.84 -8.97 3.83
CA SER A 88 18.70 -7.83 4.17
C SER A 88 17.93 -6.51 4.30
N HIS A 89 16.73 -6.40 3.75
CA HIS A 89 15.94 -5.17 3.82
C HIS A 89 15.57 -4.77 5.26
N LYS A 90 15.43 -3.46 5.48
CA LYS A 90 15.14 -2.85 6.79
C LYS A 90 13.93 -3.46 7.48
N VAL A 91 12.89 -3.84 6.75
CA VAL A 91 11.67 -4.41 7.32
C VAL A 91 11.92 -5.66 8.15
N PHE A 92 12.91 -6.48 7.77
CA PHE A 92 13.28 -7.70 8.51
C PHE A 92 14.23 -7.42 9.69
N ASN A 93 14.95 -6.29 9.66
CA ASN A 93 16.00 -5.94 10.60
C ASN A 93 15.63 -4.77 11.52
N THR A 94 14.38 -4.29 11.45
CA THR A 94 13.85 -3.22 12.30
C THR A 94 12.78 -3.78 13.24
N GLN A 95 12.86 -3.42 14.52
CA GLN A 95 11.81 -3.77 15.49
C GLN A 95 10.49 -3.11 15.09
N GLY A 96 9.38 -3.86 15.16
CA GLY A 96 8.05 -3.40 14.77
C GLY A 96 7.01 -4.51 14.89
N GLY A 97 5.86 -4.35 14.26
CA GLY A 97 4.84 -5.39 14.17
C GLY A 97 5.33 -6.63 13.42
N THR A 98 4.66 -7.74 13.61
CA THR A 98 4.99 -9.01 12.94
C THR A 98 5.00 -8.85 11.43
N VAL A 99 5.97 -9.47 10.76
CA VAL A 99 6.08 -9.49 9.29
C VAL A 99 5.25 -10.65 8.75
N HIS A 100 4.35 -10.34 7.83
CA HIS A 100 3.55 -11.29 7.07
C HIS A 100 3.97 -11.23 5.60
N LEU A 101 4.31 -12.36 5.02
CA LEU A 101 4.74 -12.48 3.62
C LEU A 101 3.69 -13.23 2.83
N LEU A 102 3.13 -12.61 1.80
CA LEU A 102 2.22 -13.27 0.87
C LEU A 102 2.95 -13.64 -0.42
N SER A 103 2.98 -14.94 -0.70
CA SER A 103 3.36 -15.50 -2.00
C SER A 103 2.06 -15.92 -2.71
N SER A 104 1.59 -15.07 -3.65
CA SER A 104 0.26 -15.28 -4.25
C SER A 104 0.24 -16.34 -5.37
N ASP A 105 1.38 -16.63 -5.97
CA ASP A 105 1.57 -17.61 -7.04
C ASP A 105 3.01 -18.13 -6.99
N PRO A 106 3.39 -18.85 -5.90
CA PRO A 106 4.74 -19.35 -5.74
C PRO A 106 5.01 -20.51 -6.71
N PRO A 107 6.24 -20.63 -7.24
CA PRO A 107 6.62 -21.78 -8.05
C PRO A 107 6.68 -23.06 -7.19
N PRO A 108 6.62 -24.28 -7.81
CA PRO A 108 6.60 -25.55 -7.07
C PRO A 108 7.79 -25.76 -6.11
N GLU A 109 8.96 -25.22 -6.45
CA GLU A 109 10.18 -25.30 -5.66
C GLU A 109 10.28 -24.24 -4.55
N TYR A 110 9.23 -23.42 -4.36
CA TYR A 110 9.24 -22.38 -3.35
C TYR A 110 9.44 -22.92 -1.94
N ASN A 111 10.44 -22.39 -1.23
CA ASN A 111 10.75 -22.79 0.13
C ASN A 111 10.50 -21.61 1.10
N PRO A 112 9.48 -21.67 1.96
CA PRO A 112 9.19 -20.61 2.93
C PRO A 112 10.10 -20.61 4.17
N ARG A 113 10.85 -21.69 4.43
CA ARG A 113 11.63 -21.88 5.66
C ARG A 113 12.61 -20.75 6.00
N PRO A 114 13.37 -20.18 5.05
CA PRO A 114 14.28 -19.07 5.36
C PRO A 114 13.54 -17.87 5.98
N TYR A 115 12.36 -17.56 5.49
CA TYR A 115 11.55 -16.44 5.98
C TYR A 115 10.92 -16.74 7.34
N GLN A 116 10.44 -17.97 7.53
CA GLN A 116 9.90 -18.45 8.81
C GLN A 116 10.99 -18.45 9.90
N ASN A 117 12.20 -18.87 9.57
CA ASN A 117 13.36 -18.84 10.47
C ASN A 117 13.76 -17.38 10.84
N ALA A 118 13.50 -16.41 9.96
CA ALA A 118 13.66 -14.99 10.23
C ALA A 118 12.48 -14.38 11.02
N GLY A 119 11.51 -15.19 11.47
CA GLY A 119 10.38 -14.77 12.29
C GLY A 119 9.17 -14.27 11.50
N ALA A 120 9.15 -14.41 10.17
CA ALA A 120 8.00 -14.01 9.36
C ALA A 120 6.92 -15.11 9.32
N ILE A 121 5.67 -14.68 9.25
CA ILE A 121 4.53 -15.57 8.95
C ILE A 121 4.35 -15.59 7.42
N VAL A 122 4.43 -16.78 6.82
CA VAL A 122 4.35 -16.93 5.37
C VAL A 122 2.98 -17.49 4.96
N HIS A 123 2.36 -16.81 4.01
CA HIS A 123 1.09 -17.18 3.40
C HIS A 123 1.30 -17.54 1.93
N GLN A 124 0.69 -18.65 1.50
CA GLN A 124 0.69 -19.14 0.12
C GLN A 124 -0.77 -19.28 -0.32
N CYS A 125 -1.36 -18.19 -0.79
CA CYS A 125 -2.76 -18.15 -1.17
C CYS A 125 -3.04 -16.93 -2.09
N PRO A 126 -4.18 -16.88 -2.77
CA PRO A 126 -4.64 -15.68 -3.45
C PRO A 126 -4.76 -14.47 -2.53
N LEU A 127 -4.61 -13.27 -3.08
CA LEU A 127 -4.71 -12.02 -2.31
C LEU A 127 -6.05 -11.92 -1.56
N VAL A 128 -7.14 -12.35 -2.17
CA VAL A 128 -8.48 -12.31 -1.57
C VAL A 128 -8.56 -13.15 -0.29
N ASP A 129 -7.95 -14.34 -0.28
CA ASP A 129 -7.92 -15.22 0.89
C ASP A 129 -6.99 -14.66 1.98
N PHE A 130 -5.89 -14.03 1.59
CA PHE A 130 -5.02 -13.34 2.52
C PHE A 130 -5.74 -12.19 3.24
N LEU A 131 -6.49 -11.36 2.51
CA LEU A 131 -7.31 -10.29 3.11
C LEU A 131 -8.34 -10.86 4.10
N HIS A 132 -8.98 -11.96 3.74
CA HIS A 132 -9.91 -12.65 4.64
C HIS A 132 -9.21 -13.10 5.93
N ARG A 133 -8.05 -13.74 5.82
CA ARG A 133 -7.24 -14.19 6.97
C ARG A 133 -6.79 -13.03 7.85
N LEU A 134 -6.34 -11.93 7.27
CA LEU A 134 -5.98 -10.74 8.05
C LEU A 134 -7.13 -10.30 8.95
N ARG A 135 -8.36 -10.33 8.44
CA ARG A 135 -9.55 -9.96 9.21
C ARG A 135 -9.93 -10.98 10.27
N THR A 136 -9.92 -12.27 9.93
CA THR A 136 -10.50 -13.34 10.76
C THR A 136 -9.51 -14.00 11.72
N GLU A 137 -8.24 -14.12 11.31
CA GLU A 137 -7.21 -14.78 12.12
C GLU A 137 -6.33 -13.79 12.89
N TYR A 138 -6.13 -12.58 12.34
CA TYR A 138 -5.22 -11.57 12.90
C TYR A 138 -5.94 -10.32 13.42
N ASN A 139 -7.29 -10.29 13.39
CA ASN A 139 -8.13 -9.18 13.86
C ASN A 139 -7.79 -7.82 13.23
N VAL A 140 -7.29 -7.79 12.02
CA VAL A 140 -7.03 -6.55 11.27
C VAL A 140 -8.38 -5.94 10.86
N GLU A 141 -8.72 -4.79 11.40
CA GLU A 141 -9.93 -4.03 11.01
C GLU A 141 -9.62 -3.06 9.89
N THR A 142 -8.48 -2.40 9.96
CA THR A 142 -8.03 -1.41 8.98
C THR A 142 -6.68 -1.80 8.41
N LEU A 143 -6.59 -1.88 7.08
CA LEU A 143 -5.38 -2.19 6.31
C LEU A 143 -5.00 -0.99 5.46
N LEU A 144 -3.78 -0.46 5.65
CA LEU A 144 -3.23 0.61 4.81
C LEU A 144 -2.36 0.02 3.70
N CYS A 145 -2.71 0.24 2.45
CA CYS A 145 -1.87 -0.11 1.30
C CYS A 145 -1.05 1.12 0.86
N GLU A 146 0.28 0.99 0.94
CA GLU A 146 1.24 2.03 0.53
C GLU A 146 1.84 1.77 -0.87
N GLY A 147 1.23 0.88 -1.65
CA GLY A 147 1.63 0.58 -3.02
C GLY A 147 2.30 -0.79 -3.14
N GLY A 148 2.89 -1.23 -4.31
CA GLY A 148 2.93 -0.50 -5.58
C GLY A 148 1.65 -0.58 -6.43
N GLY A 149 1.72 0.07 -7.57
CA GLY A 149 0.56 0.20 -8.45
C GLY A 149 -0.07 -1.12 -8.89
N SER A 150 0.71 -2.17 -9.12
CA SER A 150 0.15 -3.50 -9.46
C SER A 150 -0.68 -4.11 -8.32
N LEU A 151 -0.28 -3.85 -7.06
CA LEU A 151 -1.04 -4.29 -5.90
C LEU A 151 -2.33 -3.49 -5.75
N VAL A 152 -2.28 -2.17 -5.94
CA VAL A 152 -3.48 -1.32 -5.92
C VAL A 152 -4.45 -1.71 -7.03
N ARG A 153 -3.93 -2.04 -8.23
CA ARG A 153 -4.76 -2.59 -9.31
C ARG A 153 -5.47 -3.86 -8.87
N ALA A 154 -4.75 -4.82 -8.28
CA ALA A 154 -5.36 -6.07 -7.81
C ALA A 154 -6.44 -5.81 -6.74
N LEU A 155 -6.23 -4.86 -5.82
CA LEU A 155 -7.25 -4.44 -4.86
C LEU A 155 -8.47 -3.78 -5.54
N ALA A 156 -8.24 -2.97 -6.58
CA ALA A 156 -9.31 -2.34 -7.34
C ALA A 156 -10.14 -3.37 -8.13
N GLU A 157 -9.50 -4.37 -8.74
CA GLU A 157 -10.18 -5.48 -9.44
C GLU A 157 -11.04 -6.33 -8.50
N LEU A 158 -10.67 -6.42 -7.22
CA LEU A 158 -11.45 -7.06 -6.16
C LEU A 158 -12.55 -6.16 -5.57
N ASP A 159 -12.72 -4.92 -6.05
CA ASP A 159 -13.57 -3.88 -5.45
C ASP A 159 -13.31 -3.72 -3.92
N ALA A 160 -12.03 -3.76 -3.55
CA ALA A 160 -11.61 -3.84 -2.16
C ALA A 160 -11.06 -2.52 -1.60
N ILE A 161 -11.09 -1.42 -2.36
CA ILE A 161 -10.60 -0.11 -1.90
C ILE A 161 -11.77 0.66 -1.28
N ASP A 162 -11.65 1.01 0.01
CA ASP A 162 -12.70 1.74 0.74
C ASP A 162 -12.37 3.23 0.89
N GLU A 163 -11.08 3.60 0.99
CA GLU A 163 -10.63 4.98 1.16
C GLU A 163 -9.37 5.24 0.34
N VAL A 164 -9.30 6.41 -0.28
CA VAL A 164 -8.11 6.87 -0.99
C VAL A 164 -7.59 8.13 -0.30
N ASN A 165 -6.35 8.09 0.19
CA ASN A 165 -5.61 9.25 0.66
C ASN A 165 -4.60 9.63 -0.40
N LEU A 166 -4.69 10.87 -0.88
CA LEU A 166 -3.88 11.36 -1.98
C LEU A 166 -3.20 12.66 -1.60
N THR A 167 -1.89 12.72 -1.80
CA THR A 167 -1.14 13.98 -1.83
C THR A 167 -0.91 14.37 -3.27
N TRP A 168 -1.51 15.48 -3.69
CA TRP A 168 -1.36 15.99 -5.04
C TRP A 168 -0.28 17.10 -5.05
N ALA A 169 0.89 16.76 -5.60
CA ALA A 169 2.00 17.71 -5.78
C ALA A 169 1.80 18.49 -7.09
N THR A 170 1.00 19.54 -7.03
CA THR A 170 0.59 20.34 -8.20
C THR A 170 1.74 21.06 -8.89
N HIS A 171 2.86 21.20 -8.19
CA HIS A 171 4.08 21.91 -8.64
C HIS A 171 5.05 21.01 -9.44
N THR A 172 4.76 19.72 -9.64
CA THR A 172 5.68 18.77 -10.28
C THR A 172 5.00 18.01 -11.41
N ILE A 173 5.70 17.84 -12.52
CA ILE A 173 5.29 17.03 -13.67
C ILE A 173 6.43 16.06 -14.00
N PHE A 174 6.12 14.78 -14.13
CA PHE A 174 7.10 13.78 -14.55
C PHE A 174 7.03 13.46 -16.04
N GLY A 175 5.83 13.50 -16.63
CA GLY A 175 5.63 13.08 -18.02
C GLY A 175 5.88 11.59 -18.21
N GLY A 176 6.00 11.21 -19.47
CA GLY A 176 6.32 9.83 -19.88
C GLY A 176 5.09 8.94 -20.01
N GLU A 177 4.97 8.30 -21.17
CA GLU A 177 3.85 7.41 -21.51
C GLU A 177 3.73 6.23 -20.53
N ASN A 178 4.86 5.67 -20.12
CA ASN A 178 4.93 4.49 -19.24
C ASN A 178 5.29 4.83 -17.78
N ALA A 179 5.21 6.10 -17.39
CA ALA A 179 5.38 6.47 -15.99
C ALA A 179 4.15 6.00 -15.18
N PRO A 180 4.37 5.39 -13.99
CA PRO A 180 3.28 4.76 -13.27
C PRO A 180 2.29 5.76 -12.67
N SER A 181 1.00 5.41 -12.71
CA SER A 181 -0.06 5.99 -11.90
C SER A 181 -0.29 5.16 -10.63
N ILE A 182 -1.30 5.51 -9.85
CA ILE A 182 -1.66 4.76 -8.62
C ILE A 182 -2.01 3.29 -8.89
N THR A 183 -2.43 2.94 -10.12
CA THR A 183 -2.72 1.56 -10.55
C THR A 183 -1.60 0.94 -11.40
N GLY A 184 -0.43 1.54 -11.43
CA GLY A 184 0.74 1.08 -12.18
C GLY A 184 0.89 1.72 -13.55
N ALA A 185 1.90 1.25 -14.32
CA ALA A 185 2.25 1.82 -15.62
C ALA A 185 1.53 1.15 -16.79
N LEU A 186 1.36 -0.16 -16.72
CA LEU A 186 0.79 -0.98 -17.78
C LEU A 186 -0.27 -1.91 -17.21
N GLY A 187 -1.34 -2.08 -17.95
CA GLY A 187 -2.41 -3.00 -17.61
C GLY A 187 -3.70 -2.69 -18.37
N PRO A 188 -4.63 -3.63 -18.45
CA PRO A 188 -5.94 -3.37 -19.03
C PRO A 188 -6.71 -2.34 -18.20
N HIS A 189 -7.78 -1.79 -18.75
CA HIS A 189 -8.74 -1.01 -17.98
C HIS A 189 -9.32 -1.88 -16.86
N LEU A 190 -9.74 -1.24 -15.77
CA LEU A 190 -10.53 -1.95 -14.76
C LEU A 190 -11.84 -2.46 -15.39
N PRO A 191 -12.39 -3.61 -14.94
CA PRO A 191 -13.66 -4.13 -15.43
C PRO A 191 -14.81 -3.14 -15.29
N ALA A 192 -14.77 -2.32 -14.24
CA ALA A 192 -15.67 -1.20 -14.00
C ALA A 192 -14.90 -0.05 -13.34
N SER A 193 -15.39 1.19 -13.54
CA SER A 193 -14.87 2.34 -12.79
C SER A 193 -15.26 2.24 -11.33
N LEU A 194 -14.36 2.64 -10.45
CA LEU A 194 -14.64 2.79 -9.03
C LEU A 194 -14.99 4.26 -8.74
N GLU A 195 -16.09 4.49 -8.05
CA GLU A 195 -16.56 5.83 -7.73
C GLU A 195 -16.32 6.16 -6.26
N PHE A 196 -15.86 7.37 -6.01
CA PHE A 196 -15.52 7.88 -4.67
C PHE A 196 -16.10 9.28 -4.48
N ALA A 197 -16.48 9.60 -3.24
CA ALA A 197 -16.82 10.95 -2.83
C ALA A 197 -15.62 11.62 -2.14
N LEU A 198 -15.34 12.87 -2.47
CA LEU A 198 -14.36 13.67 -1.77
C LEU A 198 -14.87 14.01 -0.36
N THR A 199 -14.12 13.63 0.67
CA THR A 199 -14.48 13.86 2.09
C THR A 199 -13.54 14.84 2.79
N HIS A 200 -12.32 15.03 2.27
CA HIS A 200 -11.36 15.99 2.79
C HIS A 200 -10.59 16.66 1.65
N PHE A 201 -10.40 17.98 1.79
CA PHE A 201 -9.63 18.81 0.87
C PHE A 201 -8.86 19.85 1.69
N GLU A 202 -7.53 19.81 1.61
CA GLU A 202 -6.65 20.71 2.35
C GLU A 202 -5.51 21.19 1.43
N PRO A 203 -5.61 22.39 0.87
CA PRO A 203 -4.50 23.01 0.14
C PRO A 203 -3.44 23.51 1.12
N LEU A 204 -2.17 23.31 0.78
CA LEU A 204 -1.02 23.72 1.57
C LEU A 204 -0.28 24.89 0.90
N ASP A 205 0.38 25.72 1.70
CA ASP A 205 1.11 26.90 1.21
C ASP A 205 2.27 26.57 0.25
N ASN A 206 2.78 25.32 0.31
CA ASN A 206 3.86 24.83 -0.57
C ASN A 206 3.37 24.32 -1.93
N GLY A 207 2.07 24.41 -2.23
CA GLY A 207 1.47 23.97 -3.48
C GLY A 207 1.06 22.48 -3.49
N GLU A 208 1.22 21.76 -2.39
CA GLU A 208 0.63 20.43 -2.24
C GLU A 208 -0.85 20.54 -1.82
N VAL A 209 -1.62 19.50 -2.12
CA VAL A 209 -3.02 19.40 -1.69
C VAL A 209 -3.24 18.02 -1.10
N PHE A 210 -3.74 17.95 0.12
CA PHE A 210 -4.17 16.71 0.73
C PHE A 210 -5.65 16.44 0.42
N LEU A 211 -5.91 15.25 -0.09
CA LEU A 211 -7.23 14.79 -0.49
C LEU A 211 -7.55 13.47 0.19
N THR A 212 -8.79 13.30 0.65
CA THR A 212 -9.31 11.98 1.07
C THR A 212 -10.63 11.72 0.37
N TYR A 213 -10.78 10.53 -0.15
CA TYR A 213 -11.97 10.06 -0.85
C TYR A 213 -12.50 8.80 -0.18
N GLU A 214 -13.80 8.69 -0.04
CA GLU A 214 -14.53 7.52 0.45
C GLU A 214 -15.23 6.80 -0.69
N ARG A 215 -15.16 5.47 -0.71
CA ARG A 215 -15.84 4.64 -1.72
C ARG A 215 -17.35 4.85 -1.66
N LEU A 216 -17.94 5.23 -2.79
CA LEU A 216 -19.37 5.21 -2.94
C LEU A 216 -19.83 3.76 -3.14
N LYS A 217 -20.50 3.21 -2.13
CA LYS A 217 -21.15 1.91 -2.28
C LYS A 217 -22.37 2.10 -3.19
N THR A 218 -22.31 1.55 -4.39
CA THR A 218 -23.51 1.42 -5.23
C THR A 218 -24.53 0.59 -4.45
N SER A 219 -25.63 1.20 -4.07
CA SER A 219 -26.80 0.47 -3.58
C SER A 219 -27.22 -0.46 -4.70
N THR A 220 -27.01 -1.75 -4.54
CA THR A 220 -27.61 -2.75 -5.42
C THR A 220 -29.12 -2.65 -5.19
N THR A 221 -29.79 -1.96 -6.09
CA THR A 221 -31.25 -1.99 -6.22
C THR A 221 -31.67 -3.34 -6.75
#